data_1c5db25fd84f412bbd8a18b5f850aa56
#
_entry.id   1c5db25fd84f412bbd8a18b5f850aa56
#
_cell.length_a   1.000
_cell.length_b   1.000
_cell.length_c   1.000
_cell.angle_alpha   90.00
_cell.angle_beta   90.00
_cell.angle_gamma   90.00
#
_symmetry.space_group_name_H-M   'P 1'
#
loop_
_entity.id
_entity.type
_entity.pdbx_description
1 polymer ?
#
loop_
_entity_poly.entity_id
_entity_poly.type
_entity_poly.pdbx_seq_one_letter_code
_entity_poly.pdbx_strand_id
1 'polypeptide(L)'
;MRNTWKSRQLANRSVLRVSAAILFALTVLVLWGLSEGRAMGVLDRLVLFSEVHGTVLKAGAPVEGAELIQKVVWSDDADKNPTQHTVTDKDGVFAFPAIERNAGLLRLIPAQPTIQQTILIRYQGVEFVAWLHGKGSYNANTELDGRPFRLVCELTRQPDYEGKHYGICRAV
;
A
#
# COMPACT_ATOMS: atom_id res chain seq x y z
N MET A 1 50.40 20.22 -54.91
CA MET A 1 50.35 19.80 -53.50
C MET A 1 49.48 20.75 -52.63
N ARG A 2 48.23 21.09 -53.03
CA ARG A 2 47.38 22.04 -52.25
C ARG A 2 46.01 21.46 -51.82
N ASN A 3 45.68 20.22 -52.16
CA ASN A 3 44.32 19.68 -51.95
C ASN A 3 44.20 18.70 -50.76
N THR A 4 45.27 18.29 -50.14
CA THR A 4 45.21 17.32 -49.02
C THR A 4 44.92 17.94 -47.66
N TRP A 5 45.08 19.25 -47.53
CA TRP A 5 44.92 19.93 -46.24
C TRP A 5 43.42 20.27 -45.95
N LYS A 6 42.66 20.62 -46.99
CA LYS A 6 41.20 20.94 -46.84
C LYS A 6 40.35 19.71 -46.50
N SER A 7 40.70 18.52 -47.02
CA SER A 7 39.99 17.28 -46.75
C SER A 7 40.11 16.81 -45.29
N ARG A 8 41.30 17.00 -44.67
CA ARG A 8 41.51 16.66 -43.25
C ARG A 8 40.76 17.59 -42.28
N GLN A 9 40.57 18.87 -42.60
CA GLN A 9 39.82 19.79 -41.74
C GLN A 9 38.32 19.54 -41.79
N LEU A 10 37.77 19.13 -42.94
CA LEU A 10 36.34 18.79 -43.05
C LEU A 10 36.00 17.46 -42.36
N ALA A 11 36.87 16.46 -42.44
CA ALA A 11 36.69 15.20 -41.72
C ALA A 11 36.75 15.38 -40.20
N ASN A 12 37.63 16.26 -39.70
CA ASN A 12 37.73 16.50 -38.26
C ASN A 12 36.51 17.24 -37.68
N ARG A 13 35.88 18.14 -38.45
CA ARG A 13 34.65 18.87 -38.05
C ARG A 13 33.41 17.96 -38.05
N SER A 14 33.32 17.01 -38.96
CA SER A 14 32.21 16.06 -38.98
C SER A 14 32.31 15.05 -37.81
N VAL A 15 33.49 14.56 -37.48
CA VAL A 15 33.72 13.67 -36.33
C VAL A 15 33.43 14.38 -35.01
N LEU A 16 33.85 15.66 -34.85
CA LEU A 16 33.55 16.45 -33.65
C LEU A 16 32.04 16.68 -33.47
N ARG A 17 31.31 16.92 -34.56
CA ARG A 17 29.85 17.14 -34.52
C ARG A 17 29.08 15.87 -34.19
N VAL A 18 29.50 14.73 -34.70
CA VAL A 18 28.90 13.42 -34.39
C VAL A 18 29.16 13.04 -32.94
N SER A 19 30.39 13.26 -32.43
CA SER A 19 30.70 13.00 -31.02
C SER A 19 29.92 13.88 -30.05
N ALA A 20 29.71 15.16 -30.38
CA ALA A 20 28.92 16.09 -29.56
C ALA A 20 27.42 15.69 -29.55
N ALA A 21 26.87 15.25 -30.69
CA ALA A 21 25.49 14.78 -30.78
C ALA A 21 25.25 13.51 -29.96
N ILE A 22 26.19 12.56 -29.99
CA ILE A 22 26.13 11.33 -29.20
C ILE A 22 26.20 11.63 -27.69
N LEU A 23 27.11 12.51 -27.28
CA LEU A 23 27.21 12.95 -25.88
C LEU A 23 25.93 13.66 -25.40
N PHE A 24 25.34 14.50 -26.23
CA PHE A 24 24.09 15.18 -25.90
C PHE A 24 22.91 14.18 -25.78
N ALA A 25 22.82 13.21 -26.71
CA ALA A 25 21.80 12.17 -26.65
C ALA A 25 21.95 11.29 -25.39
N LEU A 26 23.18 10.94 -24.99
CA LEU A 26 23.45 10.19 -23.78
C LEU A 26 23.11 10.97 -22.51
N THR A 27 23.39 12.27 -22.46
CA THR A 27 23.00 13.13 -21.31
C THR A 27 21.51 13.28 -21.19
N VAL A 28 20.76 13.40 -22.29
CA VAL A 28 19.30 13.46 -22.29
C VAL A 28 18.70 12.14 -21.82
N LEU A 29 19.24 11.00 -22.27
CA LEU A 29 18.82 9.68 -21.83
C LEU A 29 19.03 9.44 -20.33
N VAL A 30 20.19 9.91 -19.80
CA VAL A 30 20.47 9.82 -18.36
C VAL A 30 19.53 10.74 -17.54
N LEU A 31 19.26 11.95 -18.02
CA LEU A 31 18.33 12.87 -17.36
C LEU A 31 16.89 12.38 -17.39
N TRP A 32 16.45 11.70 -18.45
CA TRP A 32 15.14 11.06 -18.51
C TRP A 32 15.07 9.84 -17.58
N GLY A 33 16.12 9.03 -17.51
CA GLY A 33 16.18 7.90 -16.58
C GLY A 33 16.13 8.31 -15.11
N LEU A 34 16.59 9.50 -14.74
CA LEU A 34 16.54 10.03 -13.38
C LEU A 34 15.16 10.59 -12.99
N SER A 35 14.29 10.92 -13.97
CA SER A 35 12.94 11.42 -13.67
C SER A 35 11.92 10.31 -13.40
N GLU A 36 12.17 9.06 -13.78
CA GLU A 36 11.28 7.91 -13.54
C GLU A 36 11.46 7.24 -12.18
N GLY A 37 12.46 7.66 -11.39
CA GLY A 37 12.76 7.07 -10.07
C GLY A 37 11.67 7.23 -9.01
N ARG A 38 10.59 7.98 -9.27
CA ARG A 38 9.46 8.15 -8.34
C ARG A 38 8.35 7.09 -8.48
N ALA A 39 8.25 6.44 -9.62
CA ALA A 39 7.23 5.42 -9.85
C ALA A 39 7.62 4.02 -9.33
N MET A 40 8.90 3.74 -9.14
CA MET A 40 9.37 2.43 -8.67
C MET A 40 9.08 2.16 -7.18
N GLY A 41 8.94 3.20 -6.35
CA GLY A 41 8.71 3.04 -4.90
C GLY A 41 7.33 2.43 -4.53
N VAL A 42 6.32 2.59 -5.39
CA VAL A 42 4.96 2.06 -5.14
C VAL A 42 4.86 0.58 -5.49
N LEU A 43 5.66 0.10 -6.43
CA LEU A 43 5.65 -1.31 -6.87
C LEU A 43 6.46 -2.25 -5.97
N ASP A 44 7.24 -1.73 -5.03
CA ASP A 44 8.09 -2.52 -4.13
C ASP A 44 7.44 -2.83 -2.77
N ARG A 45 6.20 -2.38 -2.55
CA ARG A 45 5.49 -2.61 -1.29
C ARG A 45 4.39 -3.64 -1.44
N LEU A 46 4.33 -4.55 -0.49
CA LEU A 46 3.25 -5.50 -0.30
C LEU A 46 2.30 -4.92 0.74
N VAL A 47 1.06 -4.62 0.37
CA VAL A 47 0.04 -4.13 1.30
C VAL A 47 -0.64 -5.33 1.94
N LEU A 48 -0.33 -5.61 3.20
CA LEU A 48 -0.92 -6.70 3.97
C LEU A 48 -2.28 -6.31 4.54
N PHE A 49 -2.46 -5.03 4.89
CA PHE A 49 -3.73 -4.44 5.31
C PHE A 49 -3.78 -3.02 4.78
N SER A 50 -4.85 -2.65 4.11
CA SER A 50 -5.03 -1.28 3.60
C SER A 50 -5.30 -0.30 4.75
N GLU A 51 -5.04 0.99 4.54
CA GLU A 51 -5.42 2.03 5.48
C GLU A 51 -6.93 1.97 5.77
N VAL A 52 -7.30 2.03 7.05
CA VAL A 52 -8.69 1.92 7.52
C VAL A 52 -9.10 3.17 8.24
N HIS A 53 -10.25 3.71 7.89
CA HIS A 53 -10.93 4.75 8.65
C HIS A 53 -12.30 4.23 9.07
N GLY A 54 -12.76 4.59 10.27
CA GLY A 54 -14.09 4.15 10.69
C GLY A 54 -14.64 4.87 11.90
N THR A 55 -15.87 4.49 12.24
CA THR A 55 -16.58 5.01 13.41
C THR A 55 -17.17 3.85 14.19
N VAL A 56 -17.03 3.88 15.51
CA VAL A 56 -17.66 2.94 16.44
C VAL A 56 -18.87 3.59 17.07
N LEU A 57 -20.00 2.89 16.97
CA LEU A 57 -21.29 3.32 17.51
C LEU A 57 -21.82 2.28 18.50
N LYS A 58 -22.65 2.72 19.45
CA LYS A 58 -23.47 1.87 20.32
C LYS A 58 -24.90 2.41 20.36
N ALA A 59 -25.84 1.66 19.84
CA ALA A 59 -27.23 2.10 19.63
C ALA A 59 -27.32 3.43 18.85
N GLY A 60 -26.46 3.58 17.82
CA GLY A 60 -26.38 4.76 16.98
C GLY A 60 -25.63 5.96 17.55
N ALA A 61 -25.20 5.93 18.80
CA ALA A 61 -24.41 6.98 19.43
C ALA A 61 -22.90 6.71 19.31
N PRO A 62 -22.04 7.73 19.07
CA PRO A 62 -20.60 7.58 19.05
C PRO A 62 -20.05 6.99 20.35
N VAL A 63 -19.03 6.15 20.25
CA VAL A 63 -18.37 5.53 21.38
C VAL A 63 -16.96 6.08 21.52
N GLU A 64 -16.71 6.84 22.57
CA GLU A 64 -15.37 7.31 22.96
C GLU A 64 -14.61 6.24 23.74
N GLY A 65 -13.30 6.15 23.55
CA GLY A 65 -12.41 5.32 24.37
C GLY A 65 -12.50 3.81 24.08
N ALA A 66 -13.13 3.37 22.98
CA ALA A 66 -13.06 1.99 22.56
C ALA A 66 -11.64 1.68 22.05
N GLU A 67 -10.99 0.63 22.57
CA GLU A 67 -9.71 0.13 22.06
C GLU A 67 -9.94 -0.71 20.82
N LEU A 68 -9.18 -0.43 19.75
CA LEU A 68 -9.18 -1.25 18.55
C LEU A 68 -7.81 -1.88 18.34
N ILE A 69 -7.83 -3.16 17.94
CA ILE A 69 -6.65 -3.96 17.69
C ILE A 69 -6.72 -4.51 16.27
N GLN A 70 -5.82 -4.04 15.41
CA GLN A 70 -5.67 -4.53 14.05
C GLN A 70 -4.55 -5.58 13.99
N LYS A 71 -4.84 -6.78 13.49
CA LYS A 71 -3.90 -7.91 13.39
C LYS A 71 -3.84 -8.45 11.97
N VAL A 72 -2.64 -8.86 11.57
CA VAL A 72 -2.39 -9.58 10.32
C VAL A 72 -1.70 -10.90 10.64
N VAL A 73 -2.20 -12.01 10.06
CA VAL A 73 -1.45 -13.26 9.98
C VAL A 73 -1.11 -13.50 8.50
N TRP A 74 0.18 -13.46 8.20
CA TRP A 74 0.71 -13.55 6.85
C TRP A 74 1.87 -14.53 6.73
N SER A 75 2.56 -14.81 7.85
CA SER A 75 3.71 -15.68 7.94
C SER A 75 3.52 -16.67 9.07
N ASP A 76 4.08 -17.87 8.93
CA ASP A 76 4.17 -18.86 10.02
C ASP A 76 5.06 -18.39 11.17
N ASP A 77 5.97 -17.43 10.88
CA ASP A 77 6.78 -16.76 11.88
C ASP A 77 5.96 -15.64 12.53
N ALA A 78 5.58 -15.83 13.78
CA ALA A 78 4.71 -14.93 14.53
C ALA A 78 5.30 -13.50 14.64
N ASP A 79 6.63 -13.37 14.75
CA ASP A 79 7.32 -12.08 14.86
C ASP A 79 7.19 -11.22 13.58
N LYS A 80 6.84 -11.85 12.48
CA LYS A 80 6.57 -11.15 11.20
C LYS A 80 5.12 -10.68 11.06
N ASN A 81 4.23 -11.09 11.95
CA ASN A 81 2.80 -10.78 11.91
C ASN A 81 2.51 -9.51 12.74
N PRO A 82 2.34 -8.34 12.10
CA PRO A 82 2.21 -7.08 12.79
C PRO A 82 0.85 -6.92 13.46
N THR A 83 0.85 -6.21 14.59
CA THR A 83 -0.34 -5.77 15.31
C THR A 83 -0.25 -4.26 15.52
N GLN A 84 -1.36 -3.55 15.33
CA GLN A 84 -1.50 -2.12 15.59
C GLN A 84 -2.65 -1.88 16.56
N HIS A 85 -2.57 -0.81 17.34
CA HIS A 85 -3.57 -0.40 18.31
C HIS A 85 -3.96 1.06 18.08
N THR A 86 -5.22 1.37 18.29
CA THR A 86 -5.75 2.73 18.33
C THR A 86 -6.93 2.79 19.28
N VAL A 87 -7.39 4.00 19.60
CA VAL A 87 -8.54 4.25 20.48
C VAL A 87 -9.46 5.23 19.77
N THR A 88 -10.77 5.05 19.91
CA THR A 88 -11.75 6.00 19.34
C THR A 88 -11.71 7.33 20.07
N ASP A 89 -11.86 8.41 19.31
CA ASP A 89 -12.03 9.77 19.84
C ASP A 89 -13.47 10.02 20.34
N LYS A 90 -13.75 11.26 20.76
CA LYS A 90 -15.07 11.70 21.28
C LYS A 90 -16.20 11.51 20.28
N ASP A 91 -15.92 11.50 19.00
CA ASP A 91 -16.88 11.32 17.91
C ASP A 91 -16.95 9.84 17.45
N GLY A 92 -16.29 8.92 18.21
CA GLY A 92 -16.21 7.50 17.93
C GLY A 92 -15.31 7.16 16.74
N VAL A 93 -14.53 8.12 16.22
CA VAL A 93 -13.71 7.95 15.02
C VAL A 93 -12.40 7.25 15.36
N PHE A 94 -11.97 6.37 14.47
CA PHE A 94 -10.65 5.71 14.52
C PHE A 94 -10.01 5.65 13.13
N ALA A 95 -8.69 5.50 13.13
CA ALA A 95 -7.92 5.24 11.93
C ALA A 95 -6.76 4.29 12.21
N PHE A 96 -6.42 3.46 11.21
CA PHE A 96 -5.20 2.67 11.17
C PHE A 96 -4.44 2.98 9.88
N PRO A 97 -3.15 3.27 9.95
CA PRO A 97 -2.32 3.34 8.75
C PRO A 97 -2.23 1.96 8.10
N ALA A 98 -1.90 1.94 6.81
CA ALA A 98 -1.69 0.69 6.10
C ALA A 98 -0.55 -0.13 6.72
N ILE A 99 -0.71 -1.45 6.75
CA ILE A 99 0.35 -2.39 7.10
C ILE A 99 1.02 -2.83 5.80
N GLU A 100 2.27 -2.44 5.63
CA GLU A 100 3.05 -2.69 4.42
C GLU A 100 4.35 -3.44 4.72
N ARG A 101 4.85 -4.18 3.73
CA ARG A 101 6.16 -4.84 3.75
C ARG A 101 6.89 -4.60 2.44
N ASN A 102 8.21 -4.62 2.48
CA ASN A 102 9.02 -4.57 1.27
C ASN A 102 8.88 -5.90 0.52
N ALA A 103 8.66 -5.84 -0.78
CA ALA A 103 8.47 -7.00 -1.64
C ALA A 103 9.74 -7.86 -1.75
N GLY A 104 10.91 -7.24 -1.82
CA GLY A 104 12.17 -7.95 -2.00
C GLY A 104 12.10 -8.93 -3.18
N LEU A 105 12.65 -10.13 -2.99
CA LEU A 105 12.62 -11.21 -3.99
C LEU A 105 11.23 -11.85 -4.17
N LEU A 106 10.28 -11.65 -3.26
CA LEU A 106 8.92 -12.18 -3.37
C LEU A 106 8.18 -11.66 -4.61
N ARG A 107 8.59 -10.51 -5.13
CA ARG A 107 8.06 -9.95 -6.38
C ARG A 107 8.31 -10.84 -7.60
N LEU A 108 9.36 -11.67 -7.57
CA LEU A 108 9.72 -12.56 -8.67
C LEU A 108 8.97 -13.90 -8.64
N ILE A 109 8.25 -14.16 -7.54
CA ILE A 109 7.50 -15.40 -7.36
C ILE A 109 6.01 -15.09 -7.61
N PRO A 110 5.38 -15.67 -8.65
CA PRO A 110 3.95 -15.54 -8.85
C PRO A 110 3.22 -16.39 -7.79
N ALA A 111 3.05 -15.82 -6.61
CA ALA A 111 2.32 -16.47 -5.51
C ALA A 111 1.08 -15.65 -5.16
N GLN A 112 -0.05 -16.33 -5.03
CA GLN A 112 -1.25 -15.74 -4.47
C GLN A 112 -1.15 -15.82 -2.94
N PRO A 113 -1.09 -14.67 -2.22
CA PRO A 113 -0.95 -14.69 -0.78
C PRO A 113 -2.23 -15.16 -0.10
N THR A 114 -2.08 -15.73 1.08
CA THR A 114 -3.18 -15.89 2.04
C THR A 114 -2.88 -15.00 3.24
N ILE A 115 -3.55 -13.86 3.31
CA ILE A 115 -3.37 -12.87 4.38
C ILE A 115 -4.65 -12.84 5.21
N GLN A 116 -4.58 -13.29 6.45
CA GLN A 116 -5.70 -13.17 7.38
C GLN A 116 -5.66 -11.82 8.06
N GLN A 117 -6.75 -11.07 7.95
CA GLN A 117 -6.94 -9.73 8.50
C GLN A 117 -7.98 -9.77 9.61
N THR A 118 -7.68 -9.17 10.76
CA THR A 118 -8.60 -9.10 11.89
C THR A 118 -8.57 -7.70 12.49
N ILE A 119 -9.75 -7.13 12.78
CA ILE A 119 -9.91 -6.00 13.68
C ILE A 119 -10.82 -6.44 14.83
N LEU A 120 -10.34 -6.24 16.06
CA LEU A 120 -11.11 -6.44 17.29
C LEU A 120 -11.41 -5.06 17.91
N ILE A 121 -12.57 -4.92 18.53
CA ILE A 121 -12.93 -3.78 19.37
C ILE A 121 -13.10 -4.26 20.80
N ARG A 122 -12.44 -3.59 21.77
CA ARG A 122 -12.66 -3.81 23.19
C ARG A 122 -13.33 -2.59 23.79
N TYR A 123 -14.45 -2.80 24.42
CA TYR A 123 -15.18 -1.73 25.09
C TYR A 123 -15.93 -2.24 26.33
N GLN A 124 -15.72 -1.59 27.48
CA GLN A 124 -16.35 -1.97 28.76
C GLN A 124 -16.15 -3.46 29.13
N GLY A 125 -14.96 -4.00 28.87
CA GLY A 125 -14.61 -5.39 29.19
C GLY A 125 -15.15 -6.44 28.21
N VAL A 126 -15.85 -6.02 27.15
CA VAL A 126 -16.36 -6.90 26.09
C VAL A 126 -15.47 -6.77 24.85
N GLU A 127 -15.17 -7.90 24.20
CA GLU A 127 -14.45 -7.96 22.94
C GLU A 127 -15.42 -8.30 21.81
N PHE A 128 -15.35 -7.54 20.71
CA PHE A 128 -16.17 -7.68 19.51
C PHE A 128 -15.28 -7.98 18.31
N VAL A 129 -15.68 -8.95 17.48
CA VAL A 129 -15.08 -9.14 16.17
C VAL A 129 -15.62 -8.07 15.23
N ALA A 130 -14.81 -7.05 14.95
CA ALA A 130 -15.18 -5.94 14.09
C ALA A 130 -15.08 -6.32 12.61
N TRP A 131 -13.95 -6.95 12.25
CA TRP A 131 -13.61 -7.35 10.88
C TRP A 131 -12.78 -8.62 10.89
N LEU A 132 -13.15 -9.59 10.06
CA LEU A 132 -12.38 -10.78 9.77
C LEU A 132 -12.44 -11.04 8.26
N HIS A 133 -11.31 -11.08 7.59
CA HIS A 133 -11.23 -11.20 6.13
C HIS A 133 -9.96 -11.94 5.69
N GLY A 134 -10.09 -12.75 4.63
CA GLY A 134 -8.97 -13.38 3.94
C GLY A 134 -8.62 -12.60 2.66
N LYS A 135 -7.48 -11.90 2.67
CA LYS A 135 -7.00 -11.13 1.52
C LYS A 135 -6.08 -11.98 0.65
N GLY A 136 -6.42 -12.10 -0.64
CA GLY A 136 -5.67 -12.88 -1.64
C GLY A 136 -4.82 -12.02 -2.58
N SER A 137 -4.48 -10.79 -2.21
CA SER A 137 -3.71 -9.87 -3.05
C SER A 137 -2.85 -8.94 -2.20
N TYR A 138 -1.69 -8.54 -2.73
CA TYR A 138 -0.82 -7.53 -2.11
C TYR A 138 -1.17 -6.09 -2.52
N ASN A 139 -2.18 -5.88 -3.35
CA ASN A 139 -2.58 -4.53 -3.76
C ASN A 139 -3.42 -3.84 -2.67
N ALA A 140 -3.32 -2.51 -2.61
CA ALA A 140 -4.15 -1.72 -1.71
C ALA A 140 -5.64 -1.78 -2.09
N ASN A 141 -6.51 -1.66 -1.10
CA ASN A 141 -7.98 -1.56 -1.22
C ASN A 141 -8.67 -2.75 -1.90
N THR A 142 -7.99 -3.89 -2.05
CA THR A 142 -8.60 -5.10 -2.61
C THR A 142 -9.59 -5.78 -1.67
N GLU A 143 -9.61 -5.39 -0.41
CA GLU A 143 -10.60 -5.78 0.60
C GLU A 143 -12.01 -5.36 0.19
N LEU A 144 -12.14 -4.18 -0.44
CA LEU A 144 -13.39 -3.57 -0.88
C LEU A 144 -13.42 -3.31 -2.39
N ASP A 145 -12.77 -4.16 -3.18
CA ASP A 145 -12.76 -4.11 -4.64
C ASP A 145 -12.29 -2.74 -5.21
N GLY A 146 -11.25 -2.17 -4.59
CA GLY A 146 -10.62 -0.91 -4.99
C GLY A 146 -11.20 0.35 -4.32
N ARG A 147 -12.27 0.22 -3.54
CA ARG A 147 -12.86 1.35 -2.80
C ARG A 147 -12.03 1.68 -1.55
N PRO A 148 -12.05 2.94 -1.07
CA PRO A 148 -11.45 3.30 0.21
C PRO A 148 -12.01 2.44 1.34
N PHE A 149 -11.15 2.02 2.27
CA PHE A 149 -11.54 1.14 3.36
C PHE A 149 -12.15 1.95 4.52
N ARG A 150 -13.46 2.15 4.45
CA ARG A 150 -14.24 2.87 5.47
C ARG A 150 -15.24 1.96 6.14
N LEU A 151 -15.33 2.02 7.47
CA LEU A 151 -16.14 1.14 8.30
C LEU A 151 -17.07 1.93 9.23
N VAL A 152 -18.28 1.41 9.42
CA VAL A 152 -19.16 1.77 10.53
C VAL A 152 -19.40 0.52 11.35
N CYS A 153 -19.01 0.56 12.63
CA CYS A 153 -19.07 -0.56 13.57
C CYS A 153 -20.11 -0.29 14.64
N GLU A 154 -21.17 -1.06 14.68
CA GLU A 154 -22.24 -0.91 15.69
C GLU A 154 -22.13 -2.03 16.74
N LEU A 155 -21.79 -1.68 18.01
CA LEU A 155 -21.53 -2.62 19.08
C LEU A 155 -22.76 -3.48 19.50
N THR A 156 -23.97 -3.00 19.19
CA THR A 156 -25.21 -3.74 19.46
C THR A 156 -25.55 -4.76 18.38
N ARG A 157 -24.81 -4.73 17.26
CA ARG A 157 -25.02 -5.66 16.14
C ARG A 157 -24.42 -7.02 16.45
N GLN A 158 -25.12 -8.09 16.06
CA GLN A 158 -24.52 -9.42 16.01
C GLN A 158 -23.54 -9.52 14.83
N PRO A 159 -22.36 -10.15 15.00
CA PRO A 159 -21.44 -10.36 13.91
C PRO A 159 -22.05 -11.27 12.84
N ASP A 160 -21.89 -10.91 11.58
CA ASP A 160 -22.44 -11.63 10.43
C ASP A 160 -21.55 -11.41 9.20
N TYR A 161 -21.77 -12.21 8.16
CA TYR A 161 -21.10 -12.02 6.88
C TYR A 161 -21.69 -10.84 6.10
N GLU A 162 -20.80 -10.01 5.56
CA GLU A 162 -21.15 -9.01 4.54
C GLU A 162 -20.15 -9.12 3.38
N GLY A 163 -20.63 -9.65 2.25
CA GLY A 163 -19.77 -9.93 1.12
C GLY A 163 -18.64 -10.90 1.48
N LYS A 164 -17.39 -10.36 1.54
CA LYS A 164 -16.19 -11.17 1.76
C LYS A 164 -15.66 -11.13 3.19
N HIS A 165 -16.28 -10.39 4.08
CA HIS A 165 -15.83 -10.28 5.48
C HIS A 165 -16.90 -10.70 6.48
N TYR A 166 -16.45 -11.03 7.68
CA TYR A 166 -17.29 -11.36 8.84
C TYR A 166 -17.04 -10.36 9.96
N GLY A 167 -18.07 -9.90 10.65
CA GLY A 167 -17.95 -9.03 11.81
C GLY A 167 -19.15 -8.13 12.03
N ILE A 168 -19.02 -7.22 13.02
CA ILE A 168 -20.06 -6.23 13.35
C ILE A 168 -19.98 -4.97 12.50
N CYS A 169 -18.85 -4.70 11.82
CA CYS A 169 -18.67 -3.51 11.02
C CYS A 169 -19.22 -3.71 9.60
N ARG A 170 -19.66 -2.61 9.00
CA ARG A 170 -20.13 -2.51 7.62
C ARG A 170 -19.25 -1.56 6.84
N ALA A 171 -18.95 -1.92 5.58
CA ALA A 171 -18.23 -1.07 4.65
C ALA A 171 -19.17 0.03 4.09
N VAL A 172 -18.68 1.28 4.03
CA VAL A 172 -19.42 2.46 3.56
C VAL A 172 -18.66 3.25 2.51
#